data_61bfc0ea1fdde7673e45a07b358b7973
#
_entry.id   61bfc0ea1fdde7673e45a07b358b7973
#
_cell.length_a   1.000
_cell.length_b   1.000
_cell.length_c   1.000
_cell.angle_alpha   90.00
_cell.angle_beta   90.00
_cell.angle_gamma   90.00
#
_symmetry.space_group_name_H-M   'P 1'
#
loop_
_entity.id
_entity.type
_entity.pdbx_description
1 polymer ?
#
loop_
_entity_poly.entity_id
_entity_poly.type
_entity_poly.pdbx_seq_one_letter_code
_entity_poly.pdbx_strand_id
1 'polypeptide(L)'
;AAPSANRSGFISPTSTAHVLASLDGRIDAVIDGGMCEKGLESTIAAVRADESVVVLRPGPILLPAWAADGKNIEAPGQLASHYAPGKPVRLMASEVAPDEFLIGFGDLAGDCSLSERGDLTEAASRLYACLHEGALSAKPRIAVAEIPEVGVGIAINDRLRRAATPPD
;
A
#
# COMPACT_ATOMS: atom_id res chain seq x y z
N ALA A 1 -1.93 16.05 12.24
CA ALA A 1 -1.41 15.33 11.07
C ALA A 1 0.07 15.01 11.29
N ALA A 2 0.51 13.84 10.84
CA ALA A 2 1.89 13.39 10.96
C ALA A 2 2.26 12.54 9.73
N PRO A 3 3.55 12.44 9.35
CA PRO A 3 3.99 11.50 8.34
C PRO A 3 3.89 10.07 8.85
N SER A 4 3.94 9.08 7.93
CA SER A 4 4.04 7.67 8.31
C SER A 4 5.37 7.40 9.04
N ALA A 5 5.31 6.58 10.10
CA ALA A 5 6.45 6.28 10.96
C ALA A 5 7.25 5.09 10.41
N ASN A 6 7.88 5.26 9.24
CA ASN A 6 8.72 4.28 8.57
C ASN A 6 9.88 4.93 7.82
N ARG A 7 10.82 4.13 7.33
CA ARG A 7 11.86 4.59 6.42
C ARG A 7 11.22 4.99 5.08
N SER A 8 11.68 6.10 4.50
CA SER A 8 11.21 6.57 3.19
C SER A 8 11.36 5.50 2.11
N GLY A 9 10.37 5.35 1.25
CA GLY A 9 10.34 4.37 0.16
C GLY A 9 9.86 2.97 0.55
N PHE A 10 9.83 2.63 1.84
CA PHE A 10 9.42 1.31 2.32
C PHE A 10 7.93 1.26 2.69
N ILE A 11 7.43 0.04 2.98
CA ILE A 11 6.04 -0.22 3.38
C ILE A 11 5.65 0.66 4.55
N SER A 12 4.49 1.31 4.48
CA SER A 12 3.93 2.08 5.60
C SER A 12 3.53 1.16 6.76
N PRO A 13 3.72 1.59 8.03
CA PRO A 13 3.34 0.81 9.18
C PRO A 13 1.84 0.90 9.43
N THR A 14 1.23 -0.18 9.89
CA THR A 14 -0.16 -0.25 10.36
C THR A 14 -0.27 -0.74 11.80
N SER A 15 0.85 -1.01 12.43
CA SER A 15 0.96 -1.43 13.84
C SER A 15 2.24 -0.92 14.48
N THR A 16 2.30 -0.92 15.81
CA THR A 16 3.51 -0.62 16.58
C THR A 16 4.67 -1.54 16.19
N ALA A 17 4.41 -2.82 15.95
CA ALA A 17 5.43 -3.77 15.52
C ALA A 17 6.07 -3.36 14.19
N HIS A 18 5.28 -2.86 13.22
CA HIS A 18 5.82 -2.37 11.94
C HIS A 18 6.67 -1.10 12.12
N VAL A 19 6.29 -0.21 13.04
CA VAL A 19 7.09 0.99 13.38
C VAL A 19 8.44 0.55 13.95
N LEU A 20 8.46 -0.34 14.94
CA LEU A 20 9.69 -0.83 15.57
C LEU A 20 10.56 -1.59 14.57
N ALA A 21 9.99 -2.44 13.71
CA ALA A 21 10.75 -3.14 12.67
C ALA A 21 11.48 -2.17 11.71
N SER A 22 10.96 -0.94 11.54
CA SER A 22 11.54 0.08 10.65
C SER A 22 12.45 1.07 11.35
N LEU A 23 12.12 1.47 12.57
CA LEU A 23 12.72 2.63 13.25
C LEU A 23 13.34 2.31 14.62
N ASP A 24 13.39 1.06 15.06
CA ASP A 24 14.04 0.72 16.33
C ASP A 24 15.49 1.25 16.38
N GLY A 25 15.87 1.80 17.53
CA GLY A 25 17.15 2.49 17.72
C GLY A 25 17.27 3.87 17.04
N ARG A 26 16.19 4.37 16.40
CA ARG A 26 16.14 5.69 15.74
C ARG A 26 15.09 6.62 16.33
N ILE A 27 14.24 6.10 17.20
CA ILE A 27 13.18 6.84 17.93
C ILE A 27 13.31 6.54 19.41
N ASP A 28 12.93 7.50 20.25
CA ASP A 28 13.04 7.37 21.69
C ASP A 28 11.87 6.58 22.29
N ALA A 29 10.69 6.67 21.69
CA ALA A 29 9.49 6.00 22.16
C ALA A 29 8.48 5.81 21.04
N VAL A 30 7.59 4.82 21.19
CA VAL A 30 6.38 4.63 20.40
C VAL A 30 5.21 4.40 21.33
N ILE A 31 4.07 5.03 21.02
CA ILE A 31 2.82 4.84 21.74
C ILE A 31 1.96 3.86 20.95
N ASP A 32 1.55 2.76 21.59
CA ASP A 32 0.68 1.78 20.97
C ASP A 32 -0.76 2.27 20.95
N GLY A 33 -1.24 2.68 19.78
CA GLY A 33 -2.62 3.07 19.52
C GLY A 33 -3.47 1.97 18.89
N GLY A 34 -2.95 0.73 18.79
CA GLY A 34 -3.56 -0.37 18.08
C GLY A 34 -3.32 -0.38 16.58
N MET A 35 -4.04 -1.24 15.87
CA MET A 35 -3.97 -1.38 14.41
C MET A 35 -4.68 -0.22 13.70
N CYS A 36 -4.12 0.20 12.55
CA CYS A 36 -4.76 1.20 11.71
C CYS A 36 -6.03 0.65 11.04
N GLU A 37 -7.20 1.20 11.36
CA GLU A 37 -8.48 0.71 10.82
C GLU A 37 -8.59 0.83 9.30
N LYS A 38 -8.12 1.93 8.70
CA LYS A 38 -8.22 2.18 7.25
C LYS A 38 -7.09 1.53 6.44
N GLY A 39 -5.96 1.28 7.06
CA GLY A 39 -4.79 0.63 6.47
C GLY A 39 -4.05 1.41 5.38
N LEU A 40 -4.69 2.35 4.71
CA LEU A 40 -4.10 3.21 3.69
C LEU A 40 -3.97 4.66 4.18
N GLU A 41 -3.02 5.38 3.60
CA GLU A 41 -2.87 6.82 3.83
C GLU A 41 -4.04 7.60 3.23
N SER A 42 -4.25 8.81 3.75
CA SER A 42 -5.28 9.74 3.31
C SER A 42 -5.20 10.05 1.81
N THR A 43 -6.35 10.32 1.21
CA THR A 43 -6.44 10.96 -0.09
C THR A 43 -5.79 12.33 -0.02
N ILE A 44 -4.96 12.68 -1.01
CA ILE A 44 -4.39 14.02 -1.17
C ILE A 44 -4.95 14.64 -2.44
N ALA A 45 -5.53 15.82 -2.30
CA ALA A 45 -6.04 16.60 -3.42
C ALA A 45 -5.42 18.00 -3.42
N ALA A 46 -5.20 18.55 -4.60
CA ALA A 46 -4.82 19.93 -4.83
C ALA A 46 -5.95 20.70 -5.48
N VAL A 47 -6.24 21.91 -4.97
CA VAL A 47 -7.12 22.87 -5.63
C VAL A 47 -6.25 23.78 -6.49
N ARG A 48 -6.54 23.85 -7.78
CA ARG A 48 -5.81 24.68 -8.75
C ARG A 48 -6.37 26.09 -8.81
N ALA A 49 -5.65 26.99 -9.46
CA ALA A 49 -6.05 28.40 -9.60
C ALA A 49 -7.36 28.60 -10.38
N ASP A 50 -7.73 27.66 -11.23
CA ASP A 50 -9.00 27.59 -11.97
C ASP A 50 -10.13 26.90 -11.19
N GLU A 51 -9.93 26.70 -9.88
CA GLU A 51 -10.84 26.03 -8.97
C GLU A 51 -11.03 24.52 -9.25
N SER A 52 -10.33 23.95 -10.23
CA SER A 52 -10.34 22.51 -10.43
C SER A 52 -9.64 21.78 -9.29
N VAL A 53 -10.08 20.55 -9.02
CA VAL A 53 -9.51 19.72 -7.97
C VAL A 53 -8.82 18.51 -8.60
N VAL A 54 -7.56 18.28 -8.27
CA VAL A 54 -6.75 17.18 -8.79
C VAL A 54 -6.38 16.24 -7.65
N VAL A 55 -6.61 14.93 -7.84
CA VAL A 55 -6.18 13.90 -6.89
C VAL A 55 -4.70 13.63 -7.11
N LEU A 56 -3.88 14.00 -6.14
CA LEU A 56 -2.44 13.75 -6.15
C LEU A 56 -2.09 12.35 -5.64
N ARG A 57 -2.89 11.83 -4.71
CA ARG A 57 -2.76 10.48 -4.17
C ARG A 57 -4.15 9.90 -3.87
N PRO A 58 -4.57 8.83 -4.56
CA PRO A 58 -5.81 8.15 -4.20
C PRO A 58 -5.72 7.57 -2.77
N GLY A 59 -6.82 7.59 -2.05
CA GLY A 59 -6.94 7.07 -0.70
C GLY A 59 -8.37 6.65 -0.39
N PRO A 60 -8.72 6.43 0.89
CA PRO A 60 -10.05 5.95 1.28
C PRO A 60 -11.20 6.91 0.96
N ILE A 61 -10.93 8.21 0.84
CA ILE A 61 -11.95 9.19 0.43
C ILE A 61 -11.93 9.27 -1.09
N LEU A 62 -13.03 8.84 -1.70
CA LEU A 62 -13.23 8.92 -3.14
C LEU A 62 -13.73 10.32 -3.49
N LEU A 63 -13.00 11.01 -4.33
CA LEU A 63 -13.41 12.25 -4.95
C LEU A 63 -13.88 11.98 -6.38
N PRO A 64 -14.82 12.77 -6.93
CA PRO A 64 -15.24 12.63 -8.32
C PRO A 64 -14.04 12.64 -9.28
N ALA A 65 -14.07 11.84 -10.34
CA ALA A 65 -12.94 11.51 -11.19
C ALA A 65 -12.26 12.74 -11.80
N TRP A 66 -10.99 12.95 -11.48
CA TRP A 66 -10.12 13.93 -12.14
C TRP A 66 -8.80 13.28 -12.51
N ALA A 67 -8.25 13.72 -13.63
CA ALA A 67 -6.95 13.26 -14.06
C ALA A 67 -5.87 13.76 -13.10
N ALA A 68 -5.00 12.86 -12.65
CA ALA A 68 -3.81 13.26 -11.94
C ALA A 68 -2.89 14.02 -12.90
N ASP A 69 -2.43 15.22 -12.53
CA ASP A 69 -1.36 15.90 -13.22
C ASP A 69 -0.02 15.22 -12.87
N GLY A 70 0.35 14.23 -13.68
CA GLY A 70 1.49 13.35 -13.40
C GLY A 70 2.87 13.95 -13.69
N LYS A 71 2.99 15.25 -13.90
CA LYS A 71 4.25 15.86 -14.32
C LYS A 71 5.19 16.27 -13.18
N ASN A 72 4.66 16.55 -11.99
CA ASN A 72 5.45 17.01 -10.86
C ASN A 72 5.11 16.20 -9.60
N ILE A 73 6.13 15.95 -8.76
CA ILE A 73 5.93 15.39 -7.42
C ILE A 73 5.54 16.55 -6.50
N GLU A 74 4.28 16.57 -6.06
CA GLU A 74 3.71 17.62 -5.22
C GLU A 74 3.31 17.10 -3.83
N ALA A 75 3.27 15.76 -3.67
CA ALA A 75 2.80 15.13 -2.44
C ALA A 75 3.59 13.86 -2.11
N PRO A 76 3.65 13.46 -0.81
CA PRO A 76 4.21 12.17 -0.40
C PRO A 76 3.49 11.00 -1.08
N GLY A 77 4.25 9.97 -1.47
CA GLY A 77 3.70 8.77 -2.11
C GLY A 77 3.47 8.89 -3.62
N GLN A 78 3.95 9.96 -4.28
CA GLN A 78 3.90 10.11 -5.73
C GLN A 78 5.14 9.57 -6.46
N LEU A 79 6.21 9.20 -5.74
CA LEU A 79 7.38 8.56 -6.35
C LEU A 79 6.98 7.28 -7.07
N ALA A 80 7.59 6.99 -8.22
CA ALA A 80 7.31 5.80 -9.01
C ALA A 80 7.56 4.52 -8.17
N SER A 81 8.70 4.45 -7.48
CA SER A 81 8.99 3.42 -6.49
C SER A 81 8.69 3.94 -5.08
N HIS A 82 7.77 3.29 -4.39
CA HIS A 82 7.38 3.60 -3.01
C HIS A 82 6.68 2.37 -2.40
N TYR A 83 6.56 2.30 -1.07
CA TYR A 83 5.94 1.16 -0.36
C TYR A 83 6.65 -0.18 -0.62
N ALA A 84 7.92 -0.14 -0.99
CA ALA A 84 8.68 -1.32 -1.41
C ALA A 84 8.87 -2.32 -0.26
N PRO A 85 8.56 -3.62 -0.46
CA PRO A 85 8.79 -4.67 0.53
C PRO A 85 10.26 -5.17 0.57
N GLY A 86 11.12 -4.63 -0.28
CA GLY A 86 12.50 -5.10 -0.41
C GLY A 86 12.65 -6.42 -1.19
N LYS A 87 11.58 -6.89 -1.78
CA LYS A 87 11.51 -8.07 -2.66
C LYS A 87 10.75 -7.74 -3.93
N PRO A 88 11.02 -8.42 -5.07
CA PRO A 88 10.19 -8.28 -6.26
C PRO A 88 8.72 -8.61 -5.99
N VAL A 89 7.83 -7.78 -6.53
CA VAL A 89 6.37 -7.97 -6.42
C VAL A 89 5.79 -8.17 -7.81
N ARG A 90 5.09 -9.29 -8.01
CA ARG A 90 4.33 -9.59 -9.21
C ARG A 90 2.86 -9.35 -8.93
N LEU A 91 2.22 -8.51 -9.74
CA LEU A 91 0.81 -8.15 -9.62
C LEU A 91 -0.06 -9.02 -10.53
N MET A 92 -1.38 -8.95 -10.31
CA MET A 92 -2.41 -9.66 -11.09
C MET A 92 -2.16 -11.16 -11.15
N ALA A 93 -1.75 -11.75 -10.05
CA ALA A 93 -1.52 -13.18 -9.95
C ALA A 93 -2.85 -13.94 -9.99
N SER A 94 -2.97 -14.90 -10.90
CA SER A 94 -4.05 -15.88 -10.95
C SER A 94 -3.63 -17.25 -10.40
N GLU A 95 -2.33 -17.41 -10.18
CA GLU A 95 -1.69 -18.63 -9.64
C GLU A 95 -0.41 -18.24 -8.89
N VAL A 96 0.11 -19.14 -8.07
CA VAL A 96 1.36 -18.93 -7.32
C VAL A 96 2.48 -19.82 -7.84
N ALA A 97 3.68 -19.25 -8.00
CA ALA A 97 4.89 -20.03 -8.24
C ALA A 97 5.47 -20.55 -6.90
N PRO A 98 6.22 -21.68 -6.91
CA PRO A 98 6.75 -22.29 -5.68
C PRO A 98 7.62 -21.39 -4.82
N ASP A 99 8.26 -20.39 -5.43
CA ASP A 99 9.16 -19.43 -4.80
C ASP A 99 8.49 -18.07 -4.47
N GLU A 100 7.16 -17.97 -4.60
CA GLU A 100 6.40 -16.76 -4.31
C GLU A 100 5.61 -16.89 -3.00
N PHE A 101 5.57 -15.80 -2.23
CA PHE A 101 4.60 -15.57 -1.17
C PHE A 101 3.35 -14.96 -1.81
N LEU A 102 2.23 -15.69 -1.79
CA LEU A 102 0.99 -15.23 -2.40
C LEU A 102 0.14 -14.42 -1.42
N ILE A 103 -0.15 -13.19 -1.79
CA ILE A 103 -1.18 -12.36 -1.15
C ILE A 103 -2.47 -12.53 -1.94
N GLY A 104 -3.40 -13.28 -1.39
CA GLY A 104 -4.68 -13.65 -2.00
C GLY A 104 -5.76 -12.57 -1.87
N PHE A 105 -6.82 -12.68 -2.69
CA PHE A 105 -8.02 -11.86 -2.62
C PHE A 105 -9.20 -12.60 -3.25
N GLY A 106 -10.39 -12.53 -2.63
CA GLY A 106 -11.58 -13.25 -3.07
C GLY A 106 -11.34 -14.76 -3.08
N ASP A 107 -11.66 -15.41 -4.19
CA ASP A 107 -11.55 -16.86 -4.33
C ASP A 107 -10.10 -17.36 -4.44
N LEU A 108 -9.13 -16.49 -4.69
CA LEU A 108 -7.72 -16.87 -4.74
C LEU A 108 -7.12 -16.86 -3.34
N ALA A 109 -7.08 -18.02 -2.70
CA ALA A 109 -6.42 -18.22 -1.42
C ALA A 109 -4.89 -18.09 -1.56
N GLY A 110 -4.23 -17.55 -0.52
CA GLY A 110 -2.78 -17.34 -0.50
C GLY A 110 -2.16 -17.63 0.87
N ASP A 111 -0.87 -17.33 1.00
CA ASP A 111 -0.16 -17.40 2.29
C ASP A 111 -0.71 -16.35 3.27
N CYS A 112 -1.16 -15.20 2.75
CA CYS A 112 -1.94 -14.16 3.44
C CYS A 112 -3.10 -13.77 2.54
N SER A 113 -4.25 -13.37 3.08
CA SER A 113 -5.39 -12.88 2.29
C SER A 113 -5.71 -11.44 2.63
N LEU A 114 -5.92 -10.61 1.61
CA LEU A 114 -6.43 -9.24 1.77
C LEU A 114 -7.91 -9.25 2.19
N SER A 115 -8.71 -10.12 1.60
CA SER A 115 -10.09 -10.41 1.96
C SER A 115 -10.54 -11.69 1.26
N GLU A 116 -10.96 -12.68 2.00
CA GLU A 116 -11.51 -13.93 1.43
C GLU A 116 -12.87 -13.72 0.77
N ARG A 117 -13.59 -12.66 1.18
CA ARG A 117 -14.92 -12.32 0.66
C ARG A 117 -14.87 -11.34 -0.52
N GLY A 118 -13.68 -10.90 -0.93
CA GLY A 118 -13.51 -9.88 -1.96
C GLY A 118 -13.93 -8.47 -1.51
N ASP A 119 -13.95 -8.17 -0.19
CA ASP A 119 -14.28 -6.86 0.35
C ASP A 119 -13.07 -5.92 0.21
N LEU A 120 -13.24 -4.85 -0.57
CA LEU A 120 -12.17 -3.89 -0.84
C LEU A 120 -11.80 -3.04 0.37
N THR A 121 -12.72 -2.82 1.32
CA THR A 121 -12.43 -2.07 2.56
C THR A 121 -11.57 -2.91 3.49
N GLU A 122 -11.89 -4.19 3.64
CA GLU A 122 -11.05 -5.15 4.34
C GLU A 122 -9.68 -5.27 3.68
N ALA A 123 -9.64 -5.39 2.35
CA ALA A 123 -8.41 -5.47 1.59
C ALA A 123 -7.51 -4.24 1.81
N ALA A 124 -8.07 -3.03 1.82
CA ALA A 124 -7.34 -1.81 2.11
C ALA A 124 -6.73 -1.82 3.51
N SER A 125 -7.49 -2.27 4.52
CA SER A 125 -7.02 -2.33 5.91
C SER A 125 -5.88 -3.34 6.12
N ARG A 126 -5.82 -4.40 5.32
CA ARG A 126 -4.86 -5.49 5.42
C ARG A 126 -3.65 -5.37 4.49
N LEU A 127 -3.69 -4.46 3.51
CA LEU A 127 -2.68 -4.39 2.45
C LEU A 127 -1.26 -4.35 2.98
N TYR A 128 -0.95 -3.41 3.84
CA TYR A 128 0.41 -3.26 4.35
C TYR A 128 0.80 -4.37 5.33
N ALA A 129 -0.13 -4.91 6.11
CA ALA A 129 0.15 -6.07 6.97
C ALA A 129 0.59 -7.27 6.12
N CYS A 130 -0.15 -7.62 5.06
CA CYS A 130 0.22 -8.72 4.17
C CYS A 130 1.53 -8.45 3.41
N LEU A 131 1.80 -7.20 3.00
CA LEU A 131 3.10 -6.85 2.41
C LEU A 131 4.26 -7.00 3.40
N HIS A 132 4.07 -6.64 4.67
CA HIS A 132 5.07 -6.88 5.73
C HIS A 132 5.29 -8.38 5.97
N GLU A 133 4.23 -9.19 6.01
CA GLU A 133 4.34 -10.65 6.12
C GLU A 133 5.13 -11.23 4.94
N GLY A 134 4.80 -10.84 3.71
CA GLY A 134 5.53 -11.23 2.50
C GLY A 134 7.00 -10.81 2.53
N ALA A 135 7.29 -9.59 2.99
CA ALA A 135 8.65 -9.10 3.14
C ALA A 135 9.48 -9.95 4.12
N LEU A 136 8.87 -10.38 5.23
CA LEU A 136 9.51 -11.20 6.27
C LEU A 136 9.52 -12.71 5.94
N SER A 137 8.73 -13.17 4.98
CA SER A 137 8.66 -14.58 4.59
C SER A 137 10.01 -15.11 4.08
N ALA A 138 10.21 -16.43 4.09
CA ALA A 138 11.38 -17.07 3.49
C ALA A 138 11.36 -17.07 1.96
N LYS A 139 10.22 -16.74 1.34
CA LYS A 139 10.07 -16.69 -0.13
C LYS A 139 10.80 -15.49 -0.71
N PRO A 140 11.54 -15.66 -1.82
CA PRO A 140 12.32 -14.57 -2.42
C PRO A 140 11.47 -13.52 -3.16
N ARG A 141 10.22 -13.83 -3.49
CA ARG A 141 9.31 -12.96 -4.25
C ARG A 141 7.93 -12.92 -3.61
N ILE A 142 7.16 -11.91 -3.95
CA ILE A 142 5.75 -11.74 -3.55
C ILE A 142 4.89 -11.74 -4.81
N ALA A 143 3.79 -12.47 -4.79
CA ALA A 143 2.74 -12.38 -5.80
C ALA A 143 1.47 -11.81 -5.14
N VAL A 144 0.74 -10.95 -5.84
CA VAL A 144 -0.50 -10.35 -5.34
C VAL A 144 -1.62 -10.64 -6.32
N ALA A 145 -2.73 -11.15 -5.82
CA ALA A 145 -3.96 -11.38 -6.57
C ALA A 145 -4.44 -10.11 -7.30
N GLU A 146 -5.25 -10.30 -8.33
CA GLU A 146 -5.91 -9.19 -8.99
C GLU A 146 -6.90 -8.49 -8.05
N ILE A 147 -6.81 -7.17 -7.98
CA ILE A 147 -7.71 -6.33 -7.20
C ILE A 147 -8.54 -5.46 -8.16
N PRO A 148 -9.88 -5.43 -8.03
CA PRO A 148 -10.73 -4.61 -8.89
C PRO A 148 -10.38 -3.12 -8.82
N GLU A 149 -10.30 -2.44 -9.97
CA GLU A 149 -10.01 -1.00 -10.12
C GLU A 149 -11.26 -0.14 -9.87
N VAL A 150 -11.98 -0.40 -8.78
CA VAL A 150 -13.19 0.33 -8.38
C VAL A 150 -13.11 0.78 -6.93
N GLY A 151 -13.72 1.90 -6.61
CA GLY A 151 -13.77 2.38 -5.24
C GLY A 151 -12.36 2.52 -4.62
N VAL A 152 -12.20 2.01 -3.40
CA VAL A 152 -10.89 2.02 -2.71
C VAL A 152 -9.87 1.09 -3.37
N GLY A 153 -10.29 0.17 -4.25
CA GLY A 153 -9.39 -0.67 -5.04
C GLY A 153 -8.44 0.13 -5.93
N ILE A 154 -8.86 1.32 -6.40
CA ILE A 154 -7.98 2.26 -7.13
C ILE A 154 -6.77 2.66 -6.26
N ALA A 155 -7.00 2.94 -4.98
CA ALA A 155 -5.93 3.30 -4.05
C ALA A 155 -5.05 2.09 -3.71
N ILE A 156 -5.63 0.90 -3.53
CA ILE A 156 -4.87 -0.33 -3.32
C ILE A 156 -3.92 -0.58 -4.50
N ASN A 157 -4.45 -0.54 -5.72
CA ASN A 157 -3.67 -0.77 -6.93
C ASN A 157 -2.59 0.30 -7.18
N ASP A 158 -2.84 1.57 -6.83
CA ASP A 158 -1.80 2.61 -6.86
C ASP A 158 -0.63 2.22 -5.93
N ARG A 159 -0.90 1.77 -4.71
CA ARG A 159 0.14 1.32 -3.76
C ARG A 159 0.89 0.09 -4.27
N LEU A 160 0.17 -0.88 -4.80
CA LEU A 160 0.75 -2.12 -5.34
C LEU A 160 1.66 -1.85 -6.55
N ARG A 161 1.25 -0.99 -7.49
CA ARG A 161 2.08 -0.60 -8.63
C ARG A 161 3.39 0.05 -8.19
N ARG A 162 3.34 0.92 -7.19
CA ARG A 162 4.55 1.56 -6.62
C ARG A 162 5.42 0.59 -5.86
N ALA A 163 4.82 -0.35 -5.12
CA ALA A 163 5.54 -1.41 -4.40
C ALA A 163 6.24 -2.39 -5.35
N ALA A 164 5.66 -2.62 -6.54
CA ALA A 164 6.22 -3.48 -7.58
C ALA A 164 7.28 -2.79 -8.44
N THR A 165 7.39 -1.45 -8.40
CA THR A 165 8.39 -0.70 -9.15
C THR A 165 9.73 -0.77 -8.41
N PRO A 166 10.81 -1.28 -9.04
CA PRO A 166 12.14 -1.29 -8.43
C PRO A 166 12.57 0.14 -8.04
N PRO A 167 13.33 0.32 -6.96
CA PRO A 167 13.99 1.58 -6.68
C PRO A 167 15.04 1.87 -7.77
N ASP A 168 15.19 3.16 -8.12
CA ASP A 168 16.23 3.65 -9.03
C ASP A 168 17.63 3.49 -8.46
#